data_d16c0303d9d47efee736e51e8d1a3e7f
#
_entry.id   d16c0303d9d47efee736e51e8d1a3e7f
#
_cell.length_a   1.000
_cell.length_b   1.000
_cell.length_c   1.000
_cell.angle_alpha   90.00
_cell.angle_beta   90.00
_cell.angle_gamma   90.00
#
_symmetry.space_group_name_H-M   'P 1'
#
loop_
_entity.id
_entity.type
_entity.pdbx_description
1 polymer ?
#
loop_
_entity_poly.entity_id
_entity_poly.type
_entity_poly.pdbx_seq_one_letter_code
_entity_poly.pdbx_strand_id
1 'polypeptide(L)'
;MVEFPGGIKGMALNLESDNVGAVIFGDDRGIKEGDTVKRLGEIVDVPVGMGLLGRVVNPLGEPIDGKGPIKSSERRRVDVKAPGIMPRKGVHEPVQTGIKAIDALIPVGRGQRELIIGDRQTGKTAVAVDAILNQKAAFDENRENDKLYCIYVVIGQKRSTVAQLVKTLEENGAMDYSIIVAATASEPAPLQFLAPFAGCAMGEYFRDNGMHGLIIYDCLLYTSPSPRDQRGSRMPSSA
;
A
#
# COMPACT_ATOMS: atom_id res chain seq x y z
N MET A 1 -18.67 3.04 -7.81
CA MET A 1 -19.02 2.53 -6.48
C MET A 1 -20.49 2.27 -6.37
N VAL A 2 -20.87 1.27 -5.62
CA VAL A 2 -22.25 0.91 -5.26
C VAL A 2 -22.36 0.77 -3.74
N GLU A 3 -23.57 0.98 -3.22
CA GLU A 3 -23.87 0.84 -1.80
C GLU A 3 -24.98 -0.21 -1.62
N PHE A 4 -24.70 -1.18 -0.77
CA PHE A 4 -25.61 -2.24 -0.36
C PHE A 4 -26.34 -1.86 0.95
N PRO A 5 -27.41 -2.57 1.33
CA PRO A 5 -28.05 -2.39 2.63
C PRO A 5 -27.03 -2.44 3.78
N GLY A 6 -27.26 -1.62 4.80
CA GLY A 6 -26.34 -1.50 5.93
C GLY A 6 -25.11 -0.61 5.70
N GLY A 7 -25.05 0.13 4.56
CA GLY A 7 -23.94 1.02 4.24
C GLY A 7 -22.70 0.30 3.72
N ILE A 8 -22.83 -0.96 3.34
CA ILE A 8 -21.71 -1.77 2.80
C ILE A 8 -21.39 -1.27 1.40
N LYS A 9 -20.13 -0.90 1.19
CA LYS A 9 -19.65 -0.42 -0.11
C LYS A 9 -19.21 -1.56 -1.01
N GLY A 10 -19.35 -1.36 -2.30
CA GLY A 10 -18.86 -2.27 -3.32
C GLY A 10 -18.45 -1.54 -4.60
N MET A 11 -17.86 -2.29 -5.51
CA MET A 11 -17.43 -1.78 -6.81
C MET A 11 -17.99 -2.65 -7.92
N ALA A 12 -18.62 -2.04 -8.93
CA ALA A 12 -18.98 -2.72 -10.15
C ALA A 12 -17.71 -3.00 -10.97
N LEU A 13 -17.44 -4.27 -11.27
CA LEU A 13 -16.30 -4.72 -12.06
C LEU A 13 -16.68 -5.00 -13.51
N ASN A 14 -17.84 -5.62 -13.71
CA ASN A 14 -18.30 -6.01 -15.03
C ASN A 14 -19.69 -5.45 -15.28
N LEU A 15 -19.87 -4.83 -16.44
CA LEU A 15 -21.14 -4.28 -16.89
C LEU A 15 -21.57 -5.06 -18.14
N GLU A 16 -22.54 -5.93 -17.99
CA GLU A 16 -23.16 -6.66 -19.07
C GLU A 16 -24.51 -6.04 -19.45
N SER A 17 -25.15 -6.52 -20.51
CA SER A 17 -26.38 -5.95 -21.01
C SER A 17 -27.58 -6.12 -20.06
N ASP A 18 -27.56 -7.18 -19.24
CA ASP A 18 -28.65 -7.63 -18.38
C ASP A 18 -28.26 -7.80 -16.91
N ASN A 19 -26.96 -7.74 -16.60
CA ASN A 19 -26.46 -7.89 -15.25
C ASN A 19 -25.24 -7.01 -14.97
N VAL A 20 -24.88 -6.86 -13.69
CA VAL A 20 -23.70 -6.15 -13.21
C VAL A 20 -22.97 -7.01 -12.20
N GLY A 21 -21.75 -7.41 -12.54
CA GLY A 21 -20.85 -8.06 -11.59
C GLY A 21 -20.26 -7.04 -10.62
N ALA A 22 -20.54 -7.20 -9.33
CA ALA A 22 -20.02 -6.30 -8.29
C ALA A 22 -19.23 -7.07 -7.22
N VAL A 23 -18.16 -6.46 -6.72
CA VAL A 23 -17.44 -6.94 -5.53
C VAL A 23 -17.80 -6.12 -4.31
N ILE A 24 -17.85 -6.77 -3.16
CA ILE A 24 -18.28 -6.20 -1.89
C ILE A 24 -17.06 -5.98 -1.02
N PHE A 25 -16.93 -4.78 -0.43
CA PHE A 25 -15.83 -4.40 0.46
C PHE A 25 -16.17 -4.58 1.95
N GLY A 26 -16.87 -5.65 2.30
CA GLY A 26 -17.31 -5.91 3.66
C GLY A 26 -17.89 -7.30 3.85
N ASP A 27 -18.63 -7.49 4.95
CA ASP A 27 -19.35 -8.73 5.24
C ASP A 27 -20.64 -8.80 4.38
N ASP A 28 -20.73 -9.82 3.55
CA ASP A 28 -21.83 -10.05 2.61
C ASP A 28 -23.02 -10.80 3.24
N ARG A 29 -22.88 -11.33 4.47
CA ARG A 29 -23.89 -12.17 5.13
C ARG A 29 -25.24 -11.49 5.33
N GLY A 30 -25.24 -10.15 5.37
CA GLY A 30 -26.46 -9.36 5.53
C GLY A 30 -27.17 -9.06 4.22
N ILE A 31 -26.57 -9.36 3.07
CA ILE A 31 -27.12 -9.03 1.75
C ILE A 31 -27.96 -10.21 1.25
N LYS A 32 -29.19 -9.91 0.79
CA LYS A 32 -30.16 -10.91 0.31
C LYS A 32 -30.62 -10.59 -1.10
N GLU A 33 -31.11 -11.62 -1.78
CA GLU A 33 -31.78 -11.46 -3.06
C GLU A 33 -33.02 -10.54 -2.91
N GLY A 34 -33.14 -9.58 -3.84
CA GLY A 34 -34.19 -8.57 -3.80
C GLY A 34 -33.81 -7.28 -3.06
N ASP A 35 -32.64 -7.24 -2.43
CA ASP A 35 -32.16 -6.03 -1.79
C ASP A 35 -31.83 -4.93 -2.81
N THR A 36 -32.10 -3.68 -2.45
CA THR A 36 -31.82 -2.54 -3.31
C THR A 36 -30.35 -2.14 -3.22
N VAL A 37 -29.68 -2.11 -4.36
CA VAL A 37 -28.31 -1.60 -4.51
C VAL A 37 -28.34 -0.21 -5.12
N LYS A 38 -27.69 0.77 -4.48
CA LYS A 38 -27.64 2.15 -4.95
C LYS A 38 -26.31 2.44 -5.65
N ARG A 39 -26.37 3.07 -6.82
CA ARG A 39 -25.18 3.61 -7.48
C ARG A 39 -24.78 4.92 -6.82
N LEU A 40 -23.53 5.02 -6.36
CA LEU A 40 -23.00 6.24 -5.73
C LEU A 40 -22.54 7.30 -6.73
N GLY A 41 -22.26 6.91 -7.98
CA GLY A 41 -21.74 7.83 -9.00
C GLY A 41 -20.25 8.18 -8.81
N GLU A 42 -19.61 7.60 -7.82
CA GLU A 42 -18.20 7.80 -7.47
C GLU A 42 -17.34 6.64 -7.95
N ILE A 43 -16.08 6.93 -8.23
CA ILE A 43 -15.04 5.93 -8.49
C ILE A 43 -14.33 5.66 -7.16
N VAL A 44 -13.72 4.49 -7.00
CA VAL A 44 -12.95 4.16 -5.81
C VAL A 44 -11.83 5.18 -5.61
N ASP A 45 -11.88 5.89 -4.51
CA ASP A 45 -10.90 6.88 -4.09
C ASP A 45 -10.49 6.68 -2.63
N VAL A 46 -9.35 7.22 -2.27
CA VAL A 46 -8.81 7.17 -0.90
C VAL A 46 -8.40 8.56 -0.44
N PRO A 47 -8.48 8.85 0.86
CA PRO A 47 -7.89 10.06 1.40
C PRO A 47 -6.38 10.05 1.20
N VAL A 48 -5.80 11.20 0.93
CA VAL A 48 -4.36 11.41 0.75
C VAL A 48 -3.90 12.64 1.53
N GLY A 49 -2.62 12.77 1.75
CA GLY A 49 -2.04 13.96 2.38
C GLY A 49 -1.36 13.70 3.71
N MET A 50 -0.80 14.77 4.27
CA MET A 50 -0.03 14.74 5.52
C MET A 50 -0.86 14.27 6.74
N GLY A 51 -2.18 14.40 6.71
CA GLY A 51 -3.07 13.94 7.79
C GLY A 51 -3.15 12.43 7.97
N LEU A 52 -2.55 11.66 7.05
CA LEU A 52 -2.43 10.21 7.13
C LEU A 52 -1.16 9.75 7.83
N LEU A 53 -0.17 10.62 8.04
CA LEU A 53 1.05 10.27 8.74
C LEU A 53 0.74 9.87 10.18
N GLY A 54 1.40 8.83 10.65
CA GLY A 54 1.16 8.25 11.98
C GLY A 54 -0.09 7.37 12.09
N ARG A 55 -0.78 7.13 10.97
CA ARG A 55 -2.06 6.41 10.97
C ARG A 55 -1.93 5.01 10.37
N VAL A 56 -2.80 4.13 10.86
CA VAL A 56 -3.04 2.80 10.28
C VAL A 56 -4.43 2.78 9.67
N VAL A 57 -4.51 2.52 8.39
CA VAL A 57 -5.76 2.58 7.61
C VAL A 57 -6.03 1.28 6.87
N ASN A 58 -7.30 1.05 6.55
CA ASN A 58 -7.67 -0.01 5.62
C ASN A 58 -7.49 0.47 4.15
N PRO A 59 -7.64 -0.39 3.14
CA PRO A 59 -7.50 -0.02 1.72
C PRO A 59 -8.51 1.01 1.19
N LEU A 60 -9.57 1.30 1.93
CA LEU A 60 -10.50 2.39 1.62
C LEU A 60 -10.08 3.72 2.27
N GLY A 61 -8.97 3.71 3.03
CA GLY A 61 -8.47 4.85 3.76
C GLY A 61 -9.20 5.13 5.07
N GLU A 62 -9.99 4.19 5.57
CA GLU A 62 -10.66 4.31 6.87
C GLU A 62 -9.69 3.93 7.99
N PRO A 63 -9.64 4.69 9.10
CA PRO A 63 -8.71 4.43 10.19
C PRO A 63 -9.09 3.17 10.96
N ILE A 64 -8.11 2.33 11.24
CA ILE A 64 -8.27 1.10 12.04
C ILE A 64 -7.42 1.10 13.31
N ASP A 65 -6.77 2.24 13.60
CA ASP A 65 -5.86 2.45 14.73
C ASP A 65 -6.55 2.97 16.01
N GLY A 66 -7.85 3.20 15.97
CA GLY A 66 -8.60 3.74 17.11
C GLY A 66 -8.31 5.22 17.44
N LYS A 67 -7.50 5.92 16.64
CA LYS A 67 -7.11 7.33 16.86
C LYS A 67 -8.14 8.33 16.30
N GLY A 68 -9.36 7.87 15.98
CA GLY A 68 -10.44 8.71 15.44
C GLY A 68 -10.32 9.03 13.95
N PRO A 69 -11.21 9.89 13.41
CA PRO A 69 -11.28 10.16 11.98
C PRO A 69 -10.02 10.85 11.46
N ILE A 70 -9.70 10.58 10.18
CA ILE A 70 -8.55 11.19 9.51
C ILE A 70 -8.90 12.61 9.07
N LYS A 71 -8.03 13.56 9.41
CA LYS A 71 -8.13 14.94 8.96
C LYS A 71 -7.44 15.08 7.60
N SER A 72 -8.11 14.65 6.54
CA SER A 72 -7.67 14.86 5.17
C SER A 72 -8.77 15.54 4.37
N SER A 73 -8.43 16.59 3.65
CA SER A 73 -9.34 17.30 2.74
C SER A 73 -9.24 16.80 1.30
N GLU A 74 -8.19 16.08 0.97
CA GLU A 74 -7.94 15.60 -0.39
C GLU A 74 -8.19 14.11 -0.52
N ARG A 75 -8.77 13.73 -1.67
CA ARG A 75 -8.99 12.34 -2.07
C ARG A 75 -8.43 12.10 -3.46
N ARG A 76 -7.88 10.91 -3.70
CA ARG A 76 -7.37 10.50 -5.01
C ARG A 76 -7.99 9.19 -5.45
N ARG A 77 -8.23 9.09 -6.74
CA ARG A 77 -8.65 7.82 -7.36
C ARG A 77 -7.55 6.78 -7.17
N VAL A 78 -7.99 5.58 -6.88
CA VAL A 78 -7.07 4.45 -6.60
C VAL A 78 -6.50 3.87 -7.88
N ASP A 79 -7.31 3.78 -8.93
CA ASP A 79 -6.87 3.27 -10.23
C ASP A 79 -6.67 4.43 -11.21
N VAL A 80 -5.41 4.84 -11.35
CA VAL A 80 -4.99 5.90 -12.27
C VAL A 80 -3.95 5.32 -13.23
N LYS A 81 -4.10 5.64 -14.52
CA LYS A 81 -3.12 5.24 -15.53
C LYS A 81 -1.75 5.85 -15.21
N ALA A 82 -0.73 4.98 -15.12
CA ALA A 82 0.64 5.43 -14.89
C ALA A 82 1.14 6.35 -16.01
N PRO A 83 1.98 7.35 -15.69
CA PRO A 83 2.60 8.21 -16.69
C PRO A 83 3.45 7.38 -17.68
N GLY A 84 3.39 7.76 -18.95
CA GLY A 84 4.18 7.15 -20.02
C GLY A 84 5.69 7.38 -19.83
N ILE A 85 6.48 6.96 -20.81
CA ILE A 85 7.96 7.04 -20.74
C ILE A 85 8.45 8.50 -20.77
N MET A 86 7.85 9.33 -21.61
CA MET A 86 8.31 10.71 -21.84
C MET A 86 8.29 11.61 -20.60
N PRO A 87 7.27 11.58 -19.74
CA PRO A 87 7.24 12.42 -18.53
C PRO A 87 8.07 11.85 -17.36
N ARG A 88 8.69 10.69 -17.53
CA ARG A 88 9.50 10.09 -16.46
C ARG A 88 10.88 10.69 -16.40
N LYS A 89 11.32 11.09 -15.21
CA LYS A 89 12.68 11.52 -14.93
C LYS A 89 13.60 10.31 -14.74
N GLY A 90 14.84 10.40 -15.20
CA GLY A 90 15.86 9.38 -14.94
C GLY A 90 16.18 9.27 -13.45
N VAL A 91 16.45 8.05 -12.98
CA VAL A 91 16.85 7.81 -11.59
C VAL A 91 18.30 8.24 -11.40
N HIS A 92 18.56 9.17 -10.46
CA HIS A 92 19.90 9.71 -10.19
C HIS A 92 20.16 10.00 -8.71
N GLU A 93 19.15 9.89 -7.85
CA GLU A 93 19.26 10.12 -6.40
C GLU A 93 19.14 8.79 -5.66
N PRO A 94 20.09 8.41 -4.79
CA PRO A 94 20.02 7.17 -4.03
C PRO A 94 19.02 7.25 -2.87
N VAL A 95 18.43 6.12 -2.52
CA VAL A 95 17.74 5.90 -1.26
C VAL A 95 18.76 5.40 -0.24
N GLN A 96 18.89 6.07 0.89
CA GLN A 96 19.73 5.63 1.98
C GLN A 96 18.95 4.61 2.82
N THR A 97 19.21 3.33 2.62
CA THR A 97 18.53 2.24 3.35
C THR A 97 19.13 2.01 4.74
N GLY A 98 20.34 2.49 4.98
CA GLY A 98 21.11 2.21 6.21
C GLY A 98 21.76 0.82 6.22
N ILE A 99 21.54 0.02 5.18
CA ILE A 99 22.12 -1.31 5.03
C ILE A 99 23.38 -1.17 4.17
N LYS A 100 24.55 -1.26 4.80
CA LYS A 100 25.85 -1.01 4.13
C LYS A 100 26.04 -1.79 2.84
N ALA A 101 25.60 -3.04 2.79
CA ALA A 101 25.73 -3.88 1.59
C ALA A 101 24.88 -3.36 0.42
N ILE A 102 23.70 -2.83 0.69
CA ILE A 102 22.84 -2.24 -0.33
C ILE A 102 23.37 -0.89 -0.75
N ASP A 103 23.59 0.02 0.21
CA ASP A 103 23.93 1.41 -0.07
C ASP A 103 25.31 1.54 -0.76
N ALA A 104 26.27 0.64 -0.44
CA ALA A 104 27.61 0.68 -1.00
C ALA A 104 27.80 -0.12 -2.29
N LEU A 105 27.11 -1.24 -2.46
CA LEU A 105 27.35 -2.17 -3.57
C LEU A 105 26.26 -2.15 -4.63
N ILE A 106 24.99 -2.02 -4.22
CA ILE A 106 23.83 -2.08 -5.10
C ILE A 106 22.81 -1.01 -4.67
N PRO A 107 23.15 0.29 -4.78
CA PRO A 107 22.31 1.36 -4.27
C PRO A 107 20.96 1.37 -4.99
N VAL A 108 19.89 1.52 -4.23
CA VAL A 108 18.52 1.69 -4.75
C VAL A 108 18.27 3.18 -5.01
N GLY A 109 17.78 3.51 -6.19
CA GLY A 109 17.50 4.90 -6.56
C GLY A 109 16.07 5.34 -6.22
N ARG A 110 15.88 6.61 -5.95
CA ARG A 110 14.55 7.21 -5.77
C ARG A 110 13.78 7.15 -7.09
N GLY A 111 12.63 6.47 -7.08
CA GLY A 111 11.84 6.16 -8.26
C GLY A 111 12.11 4.77 -8.87
N GLN A 112 13.07 4.03 -8.34
CA GLN A 112 13.32 2.64 -8.70
C GLN A 112 12.27 1.71 -8.10
N ARG A 113 12.06 0.57 -8.73
CA ARG A 113 11.30 -0.57 -8.19
C ARG A 113 12.25 -1.70 -7.94
N GLU A 114 12.27 -2.18 -6.70
CA GLU A 114 13.14 -3.25 -6.25
C GLU A 114 12.31 -4.42 -5.73
N LEU A 115 12.72 -5.64 -6.04
CA LEU A 115 12.10 -6.86 -5.58
C LEU A 115 12.98 -7.51 -4.52
N ILE A 116 12.46 -7.66 -3.30
CA ILE A 116 13.10 -8.43 -2.23
C ILE A 116 12.48 -9.83 -2.23
N ILE A 117 13.22 -10.82 -2.72
CA ILE A 117 12.78 -12.20 -2.82
C ILE A 117 13.60 -13.11 -1.90
N GLY A 118 12.97 -14.14 -1.37
CA GLY A 118 13.60 -15.15 -0.51
C GLY A 118 12.56 -16.00 0.20
N ASP A 119 12.99 -17.07 0.84
CA ASP A 119 12.14 -17.99 1.61
C ASP A 119 11.53 -17.33 2.85
N ARG A 120 10.65 -18.04 3.53
CA ARG A 120 10.08 -17.57 4.79
C ARG A 120 11.19 -17.34 5.82
N GLN A 121 11.05 -16.26 6.61
CA GLN A 121 11.98 -15.90 7.70
C GLN A 121 13.42 -15.57 7.27
N THR A 122 13.65 -15.23 6.00
CA THR A 122 14.97 -14.83 5.50
C THR A 122 15.29 -13.34 5.70
N GLY A 123 14.47 -12.60 6.44
CA GLY A 123 14.73 -11.19 6.75
C GLY A 123 14.19 -10.18 5.74
N LYS A 124 13.33 -10.57 4.78
CA LYS A 124 12.75 -9.64 3.80
C LYS A 124 12.06 -8.44 4.44
N THR A 125 11.20 -8.69 5.41
CA THR A 125 10.52 -7.63 6.18
C THR A 125 11.51 -6.78 6.98
N ALA A 126 12.58 -7.37 7.52
CA ALA A 126 13.61 -6.63 8.25
C ALA A 126 14.30 -5.60 7.36
N VAL A 127 14.70 -5.98 6.14
CA VAL A 127 15.28 -5.04 5.16
C VAL A 127 14.35 -3.85 4.89
N ALA A 128 13.06 -4.13 4.72
CA ALA A 128 12.06 -3.08 4.47
C ALA A 128 11.86 -2.16 5.68
N VAL A 129 11.80 -2.73 6.89
CA VAL A 129 11.65 -1.97 8.14
C VAL A 129 12.90 -1.14 8.42
N ASP A 130 14.09 -1.72 8.27
CA ASP A 130 15.36 -1.00 8.47
C ASP A 130 15.49 0.20 7.53
N ALA A 131 15.06 0.04 6.27
CA ALA A 131 15.03 1.15 5.31
C ALA A 131 14.10 2.29 5.76
N ILE A 132 12.96 1.99 6.40
CA ILE A 132 12.09 3.01 6.99
C ILE A 132 12.78 3.66 8.19
N LEU A 133 13.29 2.87 9.12
CA LEU A 133 13.89 3.38 10.35
C LEU A 133 15.08 4.31 10.07
N ASN A 134 15.84 4.02 9.02
CA ASN A 134 16.99 4.84 8.62
C ASN A 134 16.60 6.24 8.12
N GLN A 135 15.34 6.46 7.72
CA GLN A 135 14.91 7.79 7.28
C GLN A 135 14.79 8.80 8.42
N LYS A 136 14.74 8.34 9.68
CA LYS A 136 14.55 9.19 10.85
C LYS A 136 15.56 10.35 10.92
N ALA A 137 16.83 10.10 10.61
CA ALA A 137 17.86 11.13 10.64
C ALA A 137 17.54 12.34 9.74
N ALA A 138 16.95 12.11 8.56
CA ALA A 138 16.55 13.19 7.66
C ALA A 138 15.41 14.05 8.23
N PHE A 139 14.50 13.43 9.00
CA PHE A 139 13.41 14.15 9.66
C PHE A 139 13.87 14.89 10.92
N ASP A 140 14.70 14.27 11.74
CA ASP A 140 15.24 14.85 12.97
C ASP A 140 16.15 16.07 12.67
N GLU A 141 16.96 15.98 11.62
CA GLU A 141 17.85 17.06 11.14
C GLU A 141 17.14 18.07 10.23
N ASN A 142 15.85 17.89 9.98
CA ASN A 142 15.02 18.71 9.10
C ASN A 142 15.62 18.95 7.70
N ARG A 143 16.23 17.91 7.12
CA ARG A 143 16.80 17.95 5.76
C ARG A 143 15.70 17.75 4.73
N GLU A 144 15.01 18.84 4.33
CA GLU A 144 13.79 18.76 3.50
C GLU A 144 13.95 17.96 2.21
N ASN A 145 15.10 18.14 1.51
CA ASN A 145 15.35 17.43 0.24
C ASN A 145 15.63 15.92 0.42
N ASP A 146 15.98 15.51 1.64
CA ASP A 146 16.31 14.11 1.95
C ASP A 146 15.12 13.36 2.55
N LYS A 147 14.10 14.07 3.03
CA LYS A 147 12.91 13.45 3.64
C LYS A 147 12.25 12.47 2.69
N LEU A 148 11.98 11.27 3.18
CA LEU A 148 11.34 10.19 2.45
C LEU A 148 10.14 9.68 3.25
N TYR A 149 8.94 10.05 2.82
CA TYR A 149 7.71 9.59 3.45
C TYR A 149 7.44 8.13 3.11
N CYS A 150 7.13 7.34 4.12
CA CYS A 150 7.05 5.89 3.99
C CYS A 150 5.60 5.40 3.99
N ILE A 151 5.23 4.57 3.04
CA ILE A 151 3.93 3.91 2.98
C ILE A 151 4.16 2.41 3.04
N TYR A 152 3.74 1.78 4.13
CA TYR A 152 3.87 0.34 4.29
C TYR A 152 2.54 -0.35 4.04
N VAL A 153 2.46 -1.14 2.99
CA VAL A 153 1.25 -1.84 2.57
C VAL A 153 1.34 -3.30 2.98
N VAL A 154 0.51 -3.67 3.94
CA VAL A 154 0.42 -5.06 4.44
C VAL A 154 -0.72 -5.77 3.73
N ILE A 155 -0.44 -6.91 3.11
CA ILE A 155 -1.42 -7.68 2.33
C ILE A 155 -1.44 -9.12 2.82
N GLY A 156 -2.60 -9.58 3.30
CA GLY A 156 -2.82 -10.98 3.66
C GLY A 156 -2.04 -11.48 4.88
N GLN A 157 -1.45 -10.59 5.68
CA GLN A 157 -0.73 -10.96 6.90
C GLN A 157 -1.67 -11.08 8.11
N LYS A 158 -1.19 -11.73 9.17
CA LYS A 158 -1.91 -11.84 10.44
C LYS A 158 -1.97 -10.48 11.15
N ARG A 159 -3.09 -10.17 11.80
CA ARG A 159 -3.25 -8.92 12.59
C ARG A 159 -2.15 -8.73 13.64
N SER A 160 -1.71 -9.82 14.29
CA SER A 160 -0.62 -9.76 15.27
C SER A 160 0.71 -9.29 14.67
N THR A 161 1.02 -9.71 13.43
CA THR A 161 2.22 -9.27 12.71
C THR A 161 2.15 -7.77 12.41
N VAL A 162 0.98 -7.29 11.97
CA VAL A 162 0.75 -5.86 11.72
C VAL A 162 0.90 -5.05 13.01
N ALA A 163 0.31 -5.51 14.10
CA ALA A 163 0.40 -4.85 15.41
C ALA A 163 1.86 -4.76 15.90
N GLN A 164 2.65 -5.81 15.69
CA GLN A 164 4.07 -5.81 16.04
C GLN A 164 4.88 -4.84 15.17
N LEU A 165 4.59 -4.78 13.87
CA LEU A 165 5.19 -3.79 12.96
C LEU A 165 4.90 -2.36 13.41
N VAL A 166 3.62 -2.04 13.66
CA VAL A 166 3.19 -0.72 14.15
C VAL A 166 3.96 -0.36 15.43
N LYS A 167 4.00 -1.27 16.40
CA LYS A 167 4.72 -1.08 17.65
C LYS A 167 6.22 -0.80 17.42
N THR A 168 6.87 -1.56 16.55
CA THR A 168 8.29 -1.35 16.21
C THR A 168 8.52 0.04 15.61
N LEU A 169 7.65 0.50 14.70
CA LEU A 169 7.76 1.82 14.10
C LEU A 169 7.45 2.94 15.12
N GLU A 170 6.48 2.75 16.02
CA GLU A 170 6.16 3.71 17.08
C GLU A 170 7.32 3.85 18.09
N GLU A 171 7.88 2.73 18.56
CA GLU A 171 9.00 2.73 19.52
C GLU A 171 10.24 3.43 18.98
N ASN A 172 10.43 3.42 17.65
CA ASN A 172 11.55 4.09 16.99
C ASN A 172 11.20 5.51 16.46
N GLY A 173 9.97 6.00 16.66
CA GLY A 173 9.51 7.31 16.18
C GLY A 173 9.35 7.37 14.66
N ALA A 174 9.28 6.23 13.98
CA ALA A 174 9.15 6.17 12.52
C ALA A 174 7.71 6.35 12.03
N MET A 175 6.74 6.28 12.93
CA MET A 175 5.33 6.55 12.59
C MET A 175 5.09 8.00 12.16
N ASP A 176 5.88 8.96 12.65
CA ASP A 176 5.69 10.39 12.36
C ASP A 176 5.79 10.72 10.85
N TYR A 177 6.50 9.89 10.11
CA TYR A 177 6.67 10.02 8.65
C TYR A 177 6.18 8.80 7.87
N SER A 178 5.41 7.92 8.51
CA SER A 178 4.93 6.68 7.91
C SER A 178 3.41 6.56 7.90
N ILE A 179 2.89 5.87 6.90
CA ILE A 179 1.48 5.47 6.75
C ILE A 179 1.46 3.96 6.63
N ILE A 180 0.57 3.29 7.36
CA ILE A 180 0.38 1.84 7.23
C ILE A 180 -0.99 1.59 6.61
N VAL A 181 -1.01 0.91 5.47
CA VAL A 181 -2.22 0.42 4.80
C VAL A 181 -2.33 -1.07 5.06
N ALA A 182 -3.30 -1.49 5.84
CA ALA A 182 -3.41 -2.88 6.24
C ALA A 182 -4.66 -3.55 5.66
N ALA A 183 -4.44 -4.59 4.86
CA ALA A 183 -5.43 -5.57 4.45
C ALA A 183 -5.02 -6.93 4.98
N THR A 184 -5.46 -7.26 6.19
CA THR A 184 -5.07 -8.48 6.87
C THR A 184 -5.72 -9.72 6.25
N ALA A 185 -5.23 -10.92 6.59
CA ALA A 185 -5.78 -12.18 6.09
C ALA A 185 -7.26 -12.42 6.47
N SER A 186 -7.78 -11.70 7.45
CA SER A 186 -9.20 -11.73 7.84
C SER A 186 -10.08 -10.77 7.07
N GLU A 187 -9.49 -9.88 6.29
CA GLU A 187 -10.24 -8.94 5.43
C GLU A 187 -10.69 -9.63 4.14
N PRO A 188 -11.83 -9.21 3.55
CA PRO A 188 -12.29 -9.70 2.27
C PRO A 188 -11.22 -9.58 1.18
N ALA A 189 -11.17 -10.56 0.27
CA ALA A 189 -10.21 -10.58 -0.83
C ALA A 189 -10.21 -9.30 -1.70
N PRO A 190 -11.34 -8.65 -1.97
CA PRO A 190 -11.38 -7.39 -2.71
C PRO A 190 -10.59 -6.25 -2.01
N LEU A 191 -10.58 -6.20 -0.69
CA LEU A 191 -9.76 -5.23 0.06
C LEU A 191 -8.28 -5.55 -0.05
N GLN A 192 -7.90 -6.82 0.01
CA GLN A 192 -6.50 -7.23 -0.21
C GLN A 192 -6.02 -6.87 -1.61
N PHE A 193 -6.88 -7.04 -2.63
CA PHE A 193 -6.60 -6.62 -4.00
C PHE A 193 -6.44 -5.09 -4.12
N LEU A 194 -7.27 -4.32 -3.42
CA LEU A 194 -7.25 -2.86 -3.48
C LEU A 194 -6.05 -2.23 -2.75
N ALA A 195 -5.51 -2.89 -1.73
CA ALA A 195 -4.46 -2.36 -0.86
C ALA A 195 -3.23 -1.81 -1.59
N PRO A 196 -2.61 -2.50 -2.58
CA PRO A 196 -1.46 -1.96 -3.28
C PRO A 196 -1.78 -0.70 -4.08
N PHE A 197 -2.97 -0.62 -4.67
CA PHE A 197 -3.41 0.57 -5.40
C PHE A 197 -3.66 1.75 -4.47
N ALA A 198 -4.29 1.49 -3.32
CA ALA A 198 -4.52 2.50 -2.28
C ALA A 198 -3.20 3.07 -1.75
N GLY A 199 -2.24 2.20 -1.40
CA GLY A 199 -0.92 2.62 -0.97
C GLY A 199 -0.15 3.39 -2.05
N CYS A 200 -0.31 2.99 -3.31
CA CYS A 200 0.27 3.73 -4.45
C CYS A 200 -0.31 5.14 -4.54
N ALA A 201 -1.64 5.29 -4.49
CA ALA A 201 -2.30 6.59 -4.55
C ALA A 201 -1.87 7.52 -3.40
N MET A 202 -1.68 6.98 -2.19
CA MET A 202 -1.16 7.74 -1.04
C MET A 202 0.30 8.16 -1.26
N GLY A 203 1.14 7.29 -1.81
CA GLY A 203 2.54 7.61 -2.12
C GLY A 203 2.70 8.60 -3.27
N GLU A 204 1.85 8.51 -4.28
CA GLU A 204 1.83 9.44 -5.41
C GLU A 204 1.47 10.86 -4.99
N TYR A 205 0.71 11.04 -3.91
CA TYR A 205 0.47 12.36 -3.35
C TYR A 205 1.78 13.08 -3.00
N PHE A 206 2.70 12.41 -2.32
CA PHE A 206 3.99 12.99 -1.97
C PHE A 206 4.82 13.31 -3.21
N ARG A 207 4.90 12.37 -4.14
CA ARG A 207 5.59 12.58 -5.43
C ARG A 207 5.08 13.81 -6.18
N ASP A 208 3.77 13.94 -6.31
CA ASP A 208 3.14 14.99 -7.12
C ASP A 208 3.23 16.38 -6.45
N ASN A 209 3.49 16.42 -5.15
CA ASN A 209 3.78 17.62 -4.38
C ASN A 209 5.28 17.90 -4.20
N GLY A 210 6.15 17.27 -5.01
CA GLY A 210 7.59 17.51 -5.00
C GLY A 210 8.33 16.89 -3.83
N MET A 211 7.69 15.97 -3.11
CA MET A 211 8.27 15.21 -2.01
C MET A 211 8.68 13.81 -2.47
N HIS A 212 9.43 13.09 -1.66
CA HIS A 212 9.80 11.71 -1.94
C HIS A 212 8.94 10.74 -1.14
N GLY A 213 8.52 9.65 -1.79
CA GLY A 213 7.75 8.56 -1.17
C GLY A 213 8.42 7.20 -1.37
N LEU A 214 8.51 6.43 -0.30
CA LEU A 214 8.89 5.02 -0.32
C LEU A 214 7.65 4.17 -0.08
N ILE A 215 7.29 3.32 -1.03
CA ILE A 215 6.17 2.40 -0.87
C ILE A 215 6.71 0.98 -0.76
N ILE A 216 6.33 0.30 0.31
CA ILE A 216 6.70 -1.08 0.57
C ILE A 216 5.44 -1.93 0.49
N TYR A 217 5.46 -2.94 -0.39
CA TYR A 217 4.39 -3.93 -0.51
C TYR A 217 4.86 -5.24 0.10
N ASP A 218 4.34 -5.59 1.28
CA ASP A 218 4.73 -6.83 1.97
C ASP A 218 3.69 -7.92 1.75
N CYS A 219 4.19 -9.03 1.20
CA CYS A 219 3.52 -10.20 0.68
C CYS A 219 2.76 -10.02 -0.65
N LEU A 220 3.22 -9.14 -1.55
CA LEU A 220 2.59 -8.91 -2.84
C LEU A 220 2.55 -10.18 -3.72
N LEU A 221 3.57 -11.02 -3.67
CA LEU A 221 3.69 -12.22 -4.54
C LEU A 221 2.64 -13.30 -4.26
N TYR A 222 2.07 -13.33 -3.07
CA TYR A 222 1.02 -14.32 -2.74
C TYR A 222 -0.37 -13.90 -3.20
N THR A 223 -0.58 -12.62 -3.48
CA THR A 223 -1.90 -12.03 -3.75
C THR A 223 -2.06 -11.50 -5.16
N SER A 224 -0.96 -11.24 -5.87
CA SER A 224 -0.97 -10.68 -7.22
C SER A 224 0.08 -11.36 -8.08
N PRO A 225 -0.22 -12.55 -8.65
CA PRO A 225 0.69 -13.21 -9.56
C PRO A 225 0.93 -12.33 -10.78
N SER A 226 2.17 -11.94 -11.00
CA SER A 226 2.58 -11.22 -12.20
C SER A 226 2.57 -12.18 -13.41
N PRO A 227 2.19 -11.74 -14.61
CA PRO A 227 2.38 -12.53 -15.82
C PRO A 227 3.84 -12.96 -16.07
N ARG A 228 4.79 -12.28 -15.44
CA ARG A 228 6.22 -12.65 -15.46
C ARG A 228 6.51 -13.84 -14.54
N ASP A 229 5.76 -14.00 -13.45
CA ASP A 229 5.93 -15.08 -12.47
C ASP A 229 5.35 -16.41 -12.99
N GLN A 230 4.42 -16.36 -13.94
CA GLN A 230 3.83 -17.54 -14.60
C GLN A 230 4.83 -18.26 -15.52
N ARG A 231 5.90 -17.62 -15.94
CA ARG A 231 7.05 -18.30 -16.51
C ARG A 231 7.90 -18.84 -15.36
N GLY A 232 7.40 -19.90 -14.74
CA GLY A 232 8.11 -20.58 -13.67
C GLY A 232 9.58 -20.76 -14.07
N SER A 233 10.48 -20.28 -13.23
CA SER A 233 11.87 -20.67 -13.33
C SER A 233 11.88 -22.20 -13.29
N ARG A 234 12.12 -22.82 -14.41
CA ARG A 234 12.47 -24.23 -14.48
C ARG A 234 13.85 -24.38 -13.85
N MET A 235 13.95 -24.15 -12.57
CA MET A 235 15.06 -24.73 -11.82
C MET A 235 14.73 -26.20 -11.68
N PRO A 236 15.59 -27.09 -12.20
CA PRO A 236 15.45 -28.49 -11.90
C PRO A 236 15.53 -28.63 -10.38
N SER A 237 14.54 -29.25 -9.78
CA SER A 237 14.67 -29.74 -8.41
C SER A 237 15.85 -30.72 -8.45
N SER A 238 17.01 -30.26 -8.03
CA SER A 238 18.11 -31.14 -7.70
C SER A 238 17.65 -32.00 -6.53
N ALA A 239 17.54 -33.28 -6.79
CA ALA A 239 17.29 -34.32 -5.82
C ALA A 239 18.23 -34.23 -4.62
#